data_fb4b7670010b573652ad5d29957ad143
#
_entry.id   fb4b7670010b573652ad5d29957ad143
#
_cell.length_a   1.000
_cell.length_b   1.000
_cell.length_c   1.000
_cell.angle_alpha   90.00
_cell.angle_beta   90.00
_cell.angle_gamma   90.00
#
_symmetry.space_group_name_H-M   'P 1'
#
loop_
_entity.id
_entity.type
_entity.pdbx_description
1 polymer ?
#
loop_
_entity_poly.entity_id
_entity_poly.type
_entity_poly.pdbx_seq_one_letter_code
_entity_poly.pdbx_strand_id
1 'polypeptide(L)'
;MFDAWKRKLEEKKATEKAVAESRYWKTHPRLQICLQAMRGSCTVAPVQIHEAAIAAVNIALAEDNWKPAEQLPYNFMEGTVYLVWNDEKLPVLTASWTLVCENLSAVKAVAQKTFLVSEYLDRIIAFDEDGTILLYSIA
;
A
#
# COMPACT_ATOMS: atom_id res chain seq x y z
N MET A 1 13.89 -13.31 -3.99
CA MET A 1 13.69 -11.89 -4.30
C MET A 1 12.80 -11.18 -3.27
N PHE A 2 11.70 -11.80 -2.87
CA PHE A 2 10.76 -11.17 -1.93
C PHE A 2 10.97 -11.52 -0.45
N ASP A 3 11.95 -12.36 -0.11
CA ASP A 3 12.09 -12.89 1.26
C ASP A 3 12.34 -11.82 2.32
N ALA A 4 13.28 -10.91 2.07
CA ALA A 4 13.58 -9.82 2.99
C ALA A 4 12.39 -8.84 3.11
N TRP A 5 11.71 -8.62 2.02
CA TRP A 5 10.53 -7.77 1.92
C TRP A 5 9.34 -8.35 2.69
N LYS A 6 9.09 -9.64 2.49
CA LYS A 6 8.06 -10.38 3.22
C LYS A 6 8.30 -10.31 4.73
N ARG A 7 9.55 -10.49 5.14
CA ARG A 7 9.96 -10.41 6.54
C ARG A 7 9.68 -9.02 7.14
N LYS A 8 9.98 -7.95 6.38
CA LYS A 8 9.68 -6.58 6.81
C LYS A 8 8.19 -6.35 7.02
N LEU A 9 7.34 -6.92 6.16
CA LEU A 9 5.90 -6.82 6.32
C LEU A 9 5.39 -7.58 7.53
N GLU A 10 5.99 -8.73 7.86
CA GLU A 10 5.67 -9.48 9.06
C GLU A 10 6.05 -8.70 10.32
N GLU A 11 7.22 -8.06 10.32
CA GLU A 11 7.64 -7.17 11.40
C GLU A 11 6.69 -5.98 11.55
N LYS A 12 6.24 -5.41 10.43
CA LYS A 12 5.25 -4.33 10.42
C LYS A 12 3.95 -4.77 11.09
N LYS A 13 3.49 -5.98 10.80
CA LYS A 13 2.30 -6.55 11.43
C LYS A 13 2.47 -6.65 12.95
N ALA A 14 3.63 -7.11 13.40
CA ALA A 14 3.92 -7.26 14.83
C ALA A 14 3.95 -5.93 15.58
N THR A 15 4.23 -4.82 14.88
CA THR A 15 4.34 -3.48 15.48
C THR A 15 3.19 -2.55 15.12
N GLU A 16 2.11 -3.05 14.53
CA GLU A 16 1.03 -2.27 13.96
C GLU A 16 0.43 -1.22 14.91
N LYS A 17 0.21 -1.59 16.16
CA LYS A 17 -0.36 -0.67 17.16
C LYS A 17 0.62 0.45 17.48
N ALA A 18 1.89 0.13 17.67
CA ALA A 18 2.93 1.11 17.93
C ALA A 18 3.08 2.07 16.73
N VAL A 19 3.01 1.56 15.51
CA VAL A 19 3.06 2.37 14.29
C VAL A 19 1.88 3.33 14.24
N ALA A 20 0.66 2.85 14.50
CA ALA A 20 -0.54 3.68 14.46
C ALA A 20 -0.50 4.81 15.50
N GLU A 21 0.11 4.55 16.67
CA GLU A 21 0.24 5.53 17.74
C GLU A 21 1.49 6.41 17.60
N SER A 22 2.45 6.02 16.77
CA SER A 22 3.71 6.72 16.59
C SER A 22 3.53 8.09 15.92
N ARG A 23 4.36 9.04 16.30
CA ARG A 23 4.43 10.35 15.64
C ARG A 23 5.36 10.34 14.43
N TYR A 24 6.09 9.27 14.18
CA TYR A 24 7.03 9.18 13.08
C TYR A 24 6.39 9.55 11.74
N TRP A 25 5.25 8.94 11.43
CA TRP A 25 4.58 9.17 10.16
C TRP A 25 4.03 10.60 10.06
N LYS A 26 3.71 11.24 11.18
CA LYS A 26 3.21 12.62 11.20
C LYS A 26 4.26 13.64 10.77
N THR A 27 5.54 13.28 10.88
CA THR A 27 6.65 14.15 10.49
C THR A 27 7.35 13.66 9.22
N HIS A 28 6.89 12.58 8.61
CA HIS A 28 7.48 12.03 7.39
C HIS A 28 7.16 12.94 6.21
N PRO A 29 8.17 13.61 5.58
CA PRO A 29 7.90 14.67 4.60
C PRO A 29 7.10 14.22 3.40
N ARG A 30 7.48 13.08 2.81
CA ARG A 30 6.81 12.57 1.61
C ARG A 30 5.40 12.09 1.88
N LEU A 31 5.17 11.50 3.06
CA LEU A 31 3.83 11.10 3.48
C LEU A 31 2.96 12.34 3.67
N GLN A 32 3.48 13.40 4.29
CA GLN A 32 2.72 14.62 4.49
C GLN A 32 2.33 15.28 3.15
N ILE A 33 3.24 15.26 2.17
CA ILE A 33 2.94 15.74 0.83
C ILE A 33 1.80 14.92 0.21
N CYS A 34 1.85 13.59 0.36
CA CYS A 34 0.81 12.69 -0.12
C CYS A 34 -0.54 13.00 0.54
N LEU A 35 -0.56 13.15 1.85
CA LEU A 35 -1.79 13.43 2.60
C LEU A 35 -2.39 14.78 2.19
N GLN A 36 -1.58 15.79 1.97
CA GLN A 36 -2.04 17.10 1.48
C GLN A 36 -2.61 17.00 0.07
N ALA A 37 -1.94 16.26 -0.82
CA ALA A 37 -2.42 16.04 -2.18
C ALA A 37 -3.79 15.33 -2.17
N MET A 38 -3.99 14.41 -1.24
CA MET A 38 -5.25 13.67 -1.08
C MET A 38 -6.32 14.47 -0.29
N ARG A 39 -6.02 15.72 0.06
CA ARG A 39 -6.94 16.66 0.71
C ARG A 39 -7.57 16.14 2.01
N GLY A 40 -6.79 15.38 2.78
CA GLY A 40 -7.26 14.82 4.04
C GLY A 40 -8.24 13.66 3.91
N SER A 41 -8.44 13.13 2.70
CA SER A 41 -9.33 12.00 2.46
C SER A 41 -8.69 10.65 2.74
N CYS A 42 -7.43 10.64 3.16
CA CYS A 42 -6.73 9.45 3.63
C CYS A 42 -6.82 9.36 5.14
N THR A 43 -7.12 8.17 5.65
CA THR A 43 -7.16 7.91 7.09
C THR A 43 -6.29 6.71 7.42
N VAL A 44 -5.76 6.68 8.66
CA VAL A 44 -5.04 5.50 9.14
C VAL A 44 -6.02 4.35 9.27
N ALA A 45 -5.68 3.19 8.71
CA ALA A 45 -6.53 2.02 8.75
C ALA A 45 -6.67 1.51 10.19
N PRO A 46 -7.87 1.04 10.60
CA PRO A 46 -8.02 0.33 11.87
C PRO A 46 -7.13 -0.90 11.94
N VAL A 47 -6.81 -1.35 13.15
CA VAL A 47 -5.89 -2.48 13.37
C VAL A 47 -6.26 -3.71 12.56
N GLN A 48 -7.56 -4.09 12.52
CA GLN A 48 -8.00 -5.27 11.78
C GLN A 48 -7.74 -5.13 10.28
N ILE A 49 -7.97 -3.94 9.72
CA ILE A 49 -7.72 -3.66 8.30
C ILE A 49 -6.22 -3.64 8.02
N HIS A 50 -5.44 -3.04 8.91
CA HIS A 50 -3.98 -3.02 8.81
C HIS A 50 -3.43 -4.45 8.71
N GLU A 51 -3.82 -5.34 9.63
CA GLU A 51 -3.40 -6.73 9.62
C GLU A 51 -3.83 -7.45 8.35
N ALA A 52 -5.09 -7.27 7.95
CA ALA A 52 -5.65 -7.95 6.79
C ALA A 52 -4.96 -7.51 5.49
N ALA A 53 -4.68 -6.22 5.33
CA ALA A 53 -4.00 -5.71 4.14
C ALA A 53 -2.57 -6.24 4.06
N ILE A 54 -1.82 -6.24 5.16
CA ILE A 54 -0.46 -6.78 5.20
C ILE A 54 -0.46 -8.27 4.93
N ALA A 55 -1.40 -9.02 5.51
CA ALA A 55 -1.53 -10.45 5.26
C ALA A 55 -1.82 -10.73 3.78
N ALA A 56 -2.68 -9.94 3.15
CA ALA A 56 -2.98 -10.09 1.72
C ALA A 56 -1.73 -9.87 0.86
N VAL A 57 -0.93 -8.85 1.16
CA VAL A 57 0.33 -8.61 0.45
C VAL A 57 1.31 -9.77 0.66
N ASN A 58 1.44 -10.27 1.89
CA ASN A 58 2.33 -11.39 2.19
C ASN A 58 1.92 -12.66 1.44
N ILE A 59 0.62 -12.95 1.37
CA ILE A 59 0.11 -14.10 0.61
C ILE A 59 0.44 -13.93 -0.88
N ALA A 60 0.20 -12.74 -1.43
CA ALA A 60 0.48 -12.46 -2.83
C ALA A 60 1.98 -12.56 -3.15
N LEU A 61 2.84 -12.09 -2.25
CA LEU A 61 4.29 -12.19 -2.44
C LEU A 61 4.80 -13.63 -2.38
N ALA A 62 4.11 -14.51 -1.68
CA ALA A 62 4.45 -15.92 -1.61
C ALA A 62 4.03 -16.69 -2.88
N GLU A 63 3.09 -16.16 -3.64
CA GLU A 63 2.65 -16.74 -4.91
C GLU A 63 3.43 -16.09 -6.06
N ASP A 64 3.71 -16.86 -7.10
CA ASP A 64 4.52 -16.38 -8.23
C ASP A 64 3.63 -16.19 -9.48
N ASN A 65 2.54 -15.47 -9.32
CA ASN A 65 1.58 -15.24 -10.39
C ASN A 65 1.25 -13.76 -10.63
N TRP A 66 2.21 -12.90 -10.34
CA TRP A 66 2.10 -11.48 -10.67
C TRP A 66 2.24 -11.26 -12.17
N LYS A 67 1.43 -10.34 -12.71
CA LYS A 67 1.44 -10.02 -14.14
C LYS A 67 1.89 -8.59 -14.34
N PRO A 68 2.86 -8.32 -15.21
CA PRO A 68 3.28 -6.95 -15.50
C PRO A 68 2.20 -6.20 -16.29
N ALA A 69 2.14 -4.89 -16.10
CA ALA A 69 1.28 -4.00 -16.84
C ALA A 69 2.07 -2.79 -17.32
N GLU A 70 1.82 -2.31 -18.53
CA GLU A 70 2.51 -1.14 -19.07
C GLU A 70 1.88 0.15 -18.56
N GLN A 71 0.59 0.13 -18.27
CA GLN A 71 -0.18 1.28 -17.82
C GLN A 71 -1.03 0.89 -16.62
N LEU A 72 -1.39 1.89 -15.81
CA LEU A 72 -2.27 1.68 -14.68
C LEU A 72 -3.66 1.24 -15.16
N PRO A 73 -4.13 0.05 -14.75
CA PRO A 73 -5.45 -0.43 -15.17
C PRO A 73 -6.53 0.20 -14.28
N TYR A 74 -7.11 1.30 -14.72
CA TYR A 74 -8.08 2.06 -13.92
C TYR A 74 -9.31 1.24 -13.49
N ASN A 75 -9.66 0.21 -14.25
CA ASN A 75 -10.80 -0.66 -13.93
C ASN A 75 -10.43 -1.84 -13.03
N PHE A 76 -9.18 -1.95 -12.62
CA PHE A 76 -8.72 -3.06 -11.80
C PHE A 76 -9.24 -2.98 -10.37
N MET A 77 -9.49 -1.78 -9.88
CA MET A 77 -10.01 -1.52 -8.54
C MET A 77 -11.14 -0.49 -8.61
N GLU A 78 -11.92 -0.41 -7.55
CA GLU A 78 -12.97 0.58 -7.38
C GLU A 78 -13.19 0.86 -5.90
N GLY A 79 -13.83 1.97 -5.60
CA GLY A 79 -14.21 2.32 -4.23
C GLY A 79 -13.02 2.62 -3.34
N THR A 80 -12.90 1.89 -2.25
CA THR A 80 -11.86 2.06 -1.25
C THR A 80 -10.67 1.17 -1.54
N VAL A 81 -9.46 1.70 -1.35
CA VAL A 81 -8.22 0.93 -1.44
C VAL A 81 -7.37 1.19 -0.20
N TYR A 82 -6.47 0.26 0.08
CA TYR A 82 -5.52 0.38 1.19
C TYR A 82 -4.13 0.60 0.62
N LEU A 83 -3.42 1.59 1.18
CA LEU A 83 -2.07 1.93 0.77
C LEU A 83 -1.09 1.27 1.73
N VAL A 84 -0.21 0.42 1.20
CA VAL A 84 0.82 -0.27 1.97
C VAL A 84 2.17 0.08 1.36
N TRP A 85 3.06 0.63 2.17
CA TRP A 85 4.43 0.97 1.75
C TRP A 85 5.44 0.03 2.41
N ASN A 86 6.62 -0.08 1.80
CA ASN A 86 7.69 -0.94 2.32
C ASN A 86 8.49 -0.32 3.48
N ASP A 87 8.00 0.74 4.05
CA ASP A 87 8.52 1.30 5.30
C ASP A 87 7.67 0.80 6.46
N GLU A 88 8.24 -0.04 7.30
CA GLU A 88 7.56 -0.66 8.43
C GLU A 88 7.08 0.35 9.48
N LYS A 89 7.62 1.56 9.46
CA LYS A 89 7.23 2.64 10.37
C LYS A 89 6.05 3.44 9.85
N LEU A 90 5.62 3.21 8.62
CA LEU A 90 4.46 3.89 8.05
C LEU A 90 3.21 3.05 8.25
N PRO A 91 2.07 3.67 8.59
CA PRO A 91 0.82 2.94 8.75
C PRO A 91 0.24 2.55 7.39
N VAL A 92 -0.68 1.59 7.40
CA VAL A 92 -1.56 1.35 6.26
C VAL A 92 -2.61 2.47 6.24
N LEU A 93 -2.82 3.07 5.07
CA LEU A 93 -3.84 4.11 4.91
C LEU A 93 -5.02 3.61 4.10
N THR A 94 -6.20 4.12 4.42
CA THR A 94 -7.42 3.90 3.66
C THR A 94 -7.69 5.12 2.81
N ALA A 95 -7.96 4.93 1.52
CA ALA A 95 -8.20 6.03 0.59
C ALA A 95 -9.17 5.62 -0.52
N SER A 96 -9.72 6.62 -1.21
CA SER A 96 -10.54 6.40 -2.40
C SER A 96 -9.65 6.05 -3.59
N TRP A 97 -10.04 5.04 -4.37
CA TRP A 97 -9.32 4.66 -5.59
C TRP A 97 -9.22 5.84 -6.56
N THR A 98 -10.28 6.60 -6.73
CA THR A 98 -10.29 7.77 -7.62
C THR A 98 -9.24 8.79 -7.22
N LEU A 99 -9.16 9.11 -5.93
CA LEU A 99 -8.15 10.07 -5.42
C LEU A 99 -6.74 9.53 -5.56
N VAL A 100 -6.54 8.23 -5.35
CA VAL A 100 -5.22 7.60 -5.54
C VAL A 100 -4.78 7.75 -6.99
N CYS A 101 -5.66 7.49 -7.95
CA CYS A 101 -5.35 7.64 -9.37
C CYS A 101 -4.99 9.09 -9.73
N GLU A 102 -5.70 10.05 -9.16
CA GLU A 102 -5.45 11.47 -9.41
C GLU A 102 -4.12 11.96 -8.79
N ASN A 103 -3.63 11.27 -7.76
CA ASN A 103 -2.45 11.68 -7.00
C ASN A 103 -1.38 10.58 -6.95
N LEU A 104 -1.32 9.75 -7.97
CA LEU A 104 -0.47 8.57 -7.99
C LEU A 104 1.01 8.88 -7.79
N SER A 105 1.50 9.97 -8.38
CA SER A 105 2.90 10.36 -8.22
C SER A 105 3.25 10.63 -6.76
N ALA A 106 2.38 11.32 -6.03
CA ALA A 106 2.59 11.59 -4.61
C ALA A 106 2.52 10.32 -3.77
N VAL A 107 1.60 9.42 -4.10
CA VAL A 107 1.47 8.13 -3.42
C VAL A 107 2.73 7.27 -3.61
N LYS A 108 3.24 7.17 -4.82
CA LYS A 108 4.42 6.38 -5.15
C LYS A 108 5.71 6.98 -4.57
N ALA A 109 5.73 8.28 -4.32
CA ALA A 109 6.92 8.96 -3.82
C ALA A 109 7.18 8.76 -2.33
N VAL A 110 6.22 8.19 -1.60
CA VAL A 110 6.33 8.02 -0.14
C VAL A 110 7.44 7.05 0.24
N ALA A 111 7.57 5.94 -0.48
CA ALA A 111 8.58 4.93 -0.22
C ALA A 111 9.01 4.26 -1.53
N GLN A 112 10.01 3.38 -1.46
CA GLN A 112 10.56 2.72 -2.65
C GLN A 112 9.54 1.80 -3.32
N LYS A 113 8.71 1.11 -2.53
CA LYS A 113 7.69 0.19 -3.04
C LYS A 113 6.35 0.53 -2.45
N THR A 114 5.33 0.50 -3.30
CA THR A 114 3.96 0.82 -2.91
C THR A 114 3.06 -0.31 -3.36
N PHE A 115 2.18 -0.76 -2.45
CA PHE A 115 1.14 -1.73 -2.77
C PHE A 115 -0.22 -1.06 -2.58
N LEU A 116 -1.07 -1.18 -3.56
CA LEU A 116 -2.47 -0.77 -3.48
C LEU A 116 -3.30 -2.03 -3.37
N VAL A 117 -4.01 -2.19 -2.25
CA VAL A 117 -4.80 -3.39 -1.97
C VAL A 117 -6.27 -3.03 -2.07
N SER A 118 -7.04 -3.82 -2.82
CA SER A 118 -8.47 -3.59 -2.99
C SER A 118 -9.24 -3.78 -1.69
N GLU A 119 -10.40 -3.15 -1.59
CA GLU A 119 -11.26 -3.20 -0.39
C GLU A 119 -11.55 -4.64 0.05
N TYR A 120 -11.76 -5.54 -0.90
CA TYR A 120 -12.07 -6.94 -0.61
C TYR A 120 -10.82 -7.83 -0.53
N LEU A 121 -9.62 -7.24 -0.59
CA LEU A 121 -8.33 -7.93 -0.43
C LEU A 121 -8.06 -8.97 -1.52
N ASP A 122 -8.70 -8.87 -2.66
CA ASP A 122 -8.61 -9.85 -3.74
C ASP A 122 -7.76 -9.39 -4.92
N ARG A 123 -7.36 -8.11 -4.95
CA ARG A 123 -6.53 -7.54 -6.01
C ARG A 123 -5.49 -6.62 -5.42
N ILE A 124 -4.29 -6.67 -5.98
CA ILE A 124 -3.18 -5.83 -5.53
C ILE A 124 -2.45 -5.28 -6.74
N ILE A 125 -2.13 -3.99 -6.70
CA ILE A 125 -1.22 -3.36 -7.66
C ILE A 125 0.07 -3.04 -6.91
N ALA A 126 1.20 -3.52 -7.42
CA ALA A 126 2.51 -3.21 -6.87
C ALA A 126 3.26 -2.27 -7.80
N PHE A 127 3.86 -1.23 -7.23
CA PHE A 127 4.77 -0.34 -7.93
C PHE A 127 6.17 -0.54 -7.39
N ASP A 128 7.08 -0.95 -8.25
CA ASP A 128 8.48 -1.09 -7.89
C ASP A 128 9.20 0.26 -8.05
N GLU A 129 10.39 0.36 -7.48
CA GLU A 129 11.19 1.60 -7.52
C GLU A 129 11.62 1.99 -8.93
N ASP A 130 11.68 1.03 -9.86
CA ASP A 130 12.02 1.27 -11.27
C ASP A 130 10.81 1.68 -12.13
N GLY A 131 9.64 1.82 -11.52
CA GLY A 131 8.41 2.19 -12.23
C GLY A 131 7.62 1.00 -12.77
N THR A 132 8.08 -0.24 -12.56
CA THR A 132 7.36 -1.43 -12.99
C THR A 132 6.03 -1.56 -12.25
N ILE A 133 4.96 -1.86 -12.98
CA ILE A 133 3.63 -2.10 -12.42
C ILE A 133 3.36 -3.59 -12.49
N LEU A 134 3.03 -4.19 -11.36
CA LEU A 134 2.69 -5.61 -11.27
C LEU A 134 1.29 -5.77 -10.69
N LEU A 135 0.51 -6.66 -11.29
CA LEU A 135 -0.87 -6.93 -10.90
C LEU A 135 -1.02 -8.33 -10.31
N TYR A 136 -1.74 -8.43 -9.23
CA TYR A 136 -2.11 -9.69 -8.59
C TYR A 136 -3.61 -9.76 -8.41
N SER A 137 -4.20 -10.93 -8.66
CA SER A 137 -5.62 -11.15 -8.47
C SER A 137 -5.83 -12.58 -7.98
N ILE A 138 -6.69 -12.74 -7.00
CA ILE A 138 -7.20 -14.04 -6.61
C ILE A 138 -8.27 -14.40 -7.63
N ALA A 139 -7.94 -15.33 -8.49
CA ALA A 139 -8.81 -15.68 -9.62
C ALA A 139 -9.99 -16.55 -9.17
#